data_096e41d20d890197d007b51f6b987164
#
_entry.id   096e41d20d890197d007b51f6b987164
#
_cell.length_a   1.000
_cell.length_b   1.000
_cell.length_c   1.000
_cell.angle_alpha   90.00
_cell.angle_beta   90.00
_cell.angle_gamma   90.00
#
_symmetry.space_group_name_H-M   'P 1'
#
loop_
_entity.id
_entity.type
_entity.pdbx_description
1 polymer ?
#
loop_
_entity_poly.entity_id
_entity_poly.type
_entity_poly.pdbx_seq_one_letter_code
_entity_poly.pdbx_strand_id
1 'polypeptide(L)' 'MMGKEKFGAVMGVLVPQVIRLITENYSYDELTAANEFYGSNLYSLLEQEDTKLWHFSPLTLFNMFDEEKKTGSFELPEEA' A
#
# COMPACT_ATOMS: atom_id res chain seq x y z
N MET A 1 -5.20 20.46 0.24
CA MET A 1 -5.78 19.18 -0.15
C MET A 1 -5.46 18.85 -1.59
N MET A 2 -5.11 17.62 -1.87
CA MET A 2 -4.73 17.19 -3.20
C MET A 2 -5.97 16.96 -4.06
N GLY A 3 -5.94 17.38 -5.32
CA GLY A 3 -7.04 17.11 -6.24
C GLY A 3 -7.04 15.65 -6.67
N LYS A 4 -8.16 15.20 -7.24
CA LYS A 4 -8.29 13.82 -7.70
C LYS A 4 -7.20 13.42 -8.69
N GLU A 5 -6.83 14.32 -9.60
CA GLU A 5 -5.80 14.02 -10.59
C GLU A 5 -4.45 13.77 -9.94
N LYS A 6 -4.10 14.61 -8.96
CA LYS A 6 -2.84 14.44 -8.25
C LYS A 6 -2.83 13.18 -7.42
N PHE A 7 -3.94 12.88 -6.75
CA PHE A 7 -4.05 11.67 -5.96
C PHE A 7 -3.92 10.44 -6.86
N GLY A 8 -4.59 10.42 -8.00
CA GLY A 8 -4.46 9.32 -8.95
C GLY A 8 -3.04 9.15 -9.46
N ALA A 9 -2.34 10.27 -9.72
CA ALA A 9 -0.96 10.22 -10.16
C ALA A 9 -0.04 9.64 -9.08
N VAL A 10 -0.24 10.04 -7.82
CA VAL A 10 0.54 9.51 -6.71
C VAL A 10 0.28 8.01 -6.56
N MET A 11 -0.98 7.59 -6.60
CA MET A 11 -1.32 6.17 -6.51
C MET A 11 -0.73 5.38 -7.68
N GLY A 12 -0.74 5.97 -8.87
CA GLY A 12 -0.16 5.33 -10.05
C GLY A 12 1.34 5.07 -9.95
N VAL A 13 2.04 5.84 -9.13
CA VAL A 13 3.46 5.63 -8.87
C VAL A 13 3.66 4.71 -7.66
N LEU A 14 2.86 4.92 -6.63
CA LEU A 14 3.05 4.27 -5.34
C LEU A 14 2.64 2.80 -5.36
N VAL A 15 1.48 2.49 -5.92
CA VAL A 15 0.92 1.13 -5.89
C VAL A 15 1.82 0.12 -6.61
N PRO A 16 2.31 0.40 -7.82
CA PRO A 16 3.21 -0.56 -8.49
C PRO A 16 4.48 -0.83 -7.69
N GLN A 17 5.00 0.17 -6.99
CA GLN A 17 6.20 0.00 -6.18
C GLN A 17 5.94 -0.91 -4.97
N VAL A 18 4.79 -0.77 -4.33
CA VAL A 18 4.42 -1.66 -3.22
C VAL A 18 4.23 -3.08 -3.73
N ILE A 19 3.54 -3.25 -4.85
CA ILE A 19 3.32 -4.58 -5.44
C ILE A 19 4.66 -5.23 -5.76
N ARG A 20 5.62 -4.47 -6.28
CA ARG A 20 6.94 -4.99 -6.57
C ARG A 20 7.64 -5.51 -5.32
N LEU A 21 7.54 -4.76 -4.22
CA LEU A 21 8.11 -5.22 -2.95
C LEU A 21 7.46 -6.51 -2.49
N ILE A 22 6.16 -6.66 -2.70
CA ILE A 22 5.46 -7.89 -2.35
C ILE A 22 5.97 -9.06 -3.20
N THR A 23 6.13 -8.87 -4.51
CA THR A 23 6.63 -9.94 -5.37
C THR A 23 8.02 -10.38 -4.94
N GLU A 24 8.88 -9.41 -4.58
CA GLU A 24 10.25 -9.71 -4.22
C GLU A 24 10.37 -10.40 -2.86
N ASN A 25 9.53 -10.02 -1.92
CA ASN A 25 9.65 -10.53 -0.56
C ASN A 25 8.84 -11.79 -0.30
N TYR A 26 7.77 -12.01 -1.06
CA TYR A 26 6.89 -13.17 -0.86
C TYR A 26 7.05 -14.20 -1.97
N SER A 27 7.88 -13.93 -2.95
CA SER A 27 8.06 -14.80 -4.12
C SER A 27 6.75 -15.05 -4.87
N TYR A 28 5.86 -14.07 -4.85
CA TYR A 28 4.63 -14.12 -5.62
C TYR A 28 4.90 -13.65 -7.05
N ASP A 29 4.09 -14.12 -8.00
CA ASP A 29 4.10 -13.48 -9.30
C ASP A 29 3.33 -12.15 -9.18
N GLU A 30 3.45 -11.32 -10.22
CA GLU A 30 2.88 -9.97 -10.16
C GLU A 30 1.37 -9.99 -9.98
N LEU A 31 0.68 -10.89 -10.66
CA LEU A 31 -0.77 -10.98 -10.55
C LEU A 31 -1.21 -11.37 -9.15
N THR A 32 -0.55 -12.35 -8.56
CA THR A 32 -0.86 -12.79 -7.20
C THR A 32 -0.60 -11.67 -6.21
N ALA A 33 0.54 -10.99 -6.35
CA ALA A 33 0.88 -9.88 -5.47
C ALA A 33 -0.16 -8.75 -5.58
N ALA A 34 -0.55 -8.43 -6.80
CA ALA A 34 -1.55 -7.39 -7.02
C ALA A 34 -2.89 -7.76 -6.39
N ASN A 35 -3.34 -9.00 -6.59
CA ASN A 35 -4.61 -9.46 -6.03
C ASN A 35 -4.58 -9.43 -4.49
N GLU A 36 -3.48 -9.84 -3.89
CA GLU A 36 -3.34 -9.82 -2.44
C GLU A 36 -3.36 -8.39 -1.91
N PHE A 37 -2.66 -7.50 -2.59
CA PHE A 37 -2.59 -6.11 -2.17
C PHE A 37 -3.95 -5.42 -2.31
N TYR A 38 -4.62 -5.58 -3.45
CA TYR A 38 -5.91 -4.94 -3.69
C TYR A 38 -7.00 -5.49 -2.77
N GLY A 39 -6.86 -6.73 -2.30
CA GLY A 39 -7.83 -7.32 -1.37
C GLY A 39 -7.53 -7.00 0.09
N SER A 40 -6.46 -6.27 0.39
CA SER A 40 -6.08 -6.00 1.77
C SER A 40 -6.88 -4.84 2.36
N ASN A 41 -6.99 -4.82 3.69
CA ASN A 41 -7.59 -3.69 4.39
C ASN A 41 -6.74 -2.44 4.22
N LEU A 42 -5.42 -2.62 4.13
CA LEU A 42 -4.52 -1.50 3.89
C LEU A 42 -4.88 -0.77 2.60
N TYR A 43 -5.12 -1.51 1.52
CA TYR A 43 -5.47 -0.87 0.24
C TYR A 43 -6.80 -0.14 0.35
N SER A 44 -7.77 -0.71 1.05
CA SER A 44 -9.06 -0.05 1.24
C SER A 44 -8.91 1.32 1.87
N LEU A 45 -7.97 1.45 2.80
CA LEU A 45 -7.70 2.75 3.43
C LEU A 45 -6.82 3.63 2.55
N LEU A 46 -5.84 3.04 1.88
CA LEU A 46 -4.93 3.79 1.02
C LEU A 46 -5.67 4.51 -0.10
N GLU A 47 -6.69 3.89 -0.67
CA GLU A 47 -7.43 4.49 -1.78
C GLU A 47 -8.32 5.65 -1.34
N GLN A 48 -8.47 5.88 -0.03
CA GLN A 48 -9.19 7.03 0.49
C GLN A 48 -8.22 8.15 0.77
N GLU A 49 -8.32 9.23 0.02
CA GLU A 49 -7.37 10.33 0.11
C GLU A 49 -7.24 10.89 1.52
N ASP A 50 -8.33 10.98 2.25
CA ASP A 50 -8.36 11.60 3.57
C ASP A 50 -7.63 10.79 4.64
N THR A 51 -7.32 9.51 4.40
CA THR A 51 -6.50 8.73 5.33
C THR A 51 -5.05 9.17 5.29
N LYS A 52 -4.63 9.82 4.20
CA LYS A 52 -3.27 10.31 3.96
C LYS A 52 -2.20 9.22 3.95
N LEU A 53 -2.60 7.97 3.78
CA LEU A 53 -1.64 6.88 3.67
C LEU A 53 -0.77 7.00 2.43
N TRP A 54 -1.28 7.70 1.42
CA TRP A 54 -0.57 7.91 0.16
C TRP A 54 0.74 8.66 0.31
N HIS A 55 0.98 9.34 1.44
CA HIS A 55 2.23 10.07 1.60
C HIS A 55 3.34 9.22 2.26
N PHE A 56 3.02 8.03 2.72
CA PHE A 56 4.05 7.13 3.21
C PHE A 56 4.86 6.55 2.05
N SER A 57 6.10 6.15 2.34
CA SER A 57 6.95 5.53 1.31
C SER A 57 6.42 4.14 0.95
N PRO A 58 6.76 3.63 -0.23
CA PRO A 58 6.39 2.26 -0.60
C PRO A 58 6.85 1.22 0.42
N LEU A 59 8.05 1.39 0.98
CA LEU A 59 8.55 0.45 1.98
C LEU A 59 7.71 0.46 3.24
N THR A 60 7.30 1.65 3.70
CA THR A 60 6.44 1.77 4.87
C THR A 60 5.10 1.06 4.61
N LEU A 61 4.52 1.30 3.45
CA LEU A 61 3.26 0.65 3.08
C LEU A 61 3.42 -0.86 2.97
N PHE A 62 4.54 -1.31 2.42
CA PHE A 62 4.83 -2.74 2.38
C PHE A 62 4.90 -3.34 3.79
N ASN A 63 5.57 -2.64 4.72
CA ASN A 63 5.67 -3.12 6.09
C ASN A 63 4.29 -3.22 6.75
N MET A 64 3.41 -2.28 6.47
CA MET A 64 2.04 -2.33 6.98
C MET A 64 1.27 -3.50 6.37
N PHE A 65 1.45 -3.75 5.08
CA PHE A 65 0.85 -4.90 4.41
C PHE A 65 1.36 -6.22 5.02
N ASP A 66 2.67 -6.30 5.25
CA ASP A 66 3.29 -7.47 5.84
C ASP A 66 2.74 -7.74 7.25
N GLU A 67 2.56 -6.69 8.03
CA GLU A 67 1.99 -6.80 9.36
C GLU A 67 0.55 -7.32 9.29
N GLU A 68 -0.23 -6.80 8.36
CA GLU A 68 -1.61 -7.26 8.19
C GLU A 68 -1.66 -8.75 7.81
N LYS A 69 -0.76 -9.19 6.94
CA LYS A 69 -0.69 -10.59 6.53
C LYS A 69 -0.37 -11.50 7.70
N LYS A 70 0.48 -11.05 8.61
CA LYS A 70 0.94 -11.88 9.72
C LYS A 70 -0.01 -11.90 10.90
N THR A 71 -0.67 -10.77 11.18
CA THR A 71 -1.47 -10.62 12.40
C THR A 71 -2.94 -10.33 12.13
N GLY A 72 -3.32 -10.06 10.88
CA GLY A 72 -4.69 -9.70 10.53
C GLY A 72 -5.00 -8.22 10.66
N SER A 73 -4.08 -7.42 11.17
CA SER A 73 -4.26 -5.98 11.31
C SER A 73 -2.91 -5.29 11.23
N PHE A 74 -2.94 -3.97 11.16
CA PHE A 74 -1.71 -3.18 11.14
C PHE A 74 -1.91 -1.90 11.94
N GLU A 75 -0.81 -1.32 12.41
CA GLU A 75 -0.82 -0.05 13.10
C GLU A 75 -0.29 1.02 12.15
N LEU A 76 -0.86 2.22 12.26
CA LEU A 76 -0.35 3.35 11.51
C LEU A 76 0.97 3.79 12.14
N PRO A 77 2.04 3.90 11.34
CA PRO A 77 3.31 4.36 11.89
C PRO A 77 3.20 5.83 12.30
N GLU A 78 3.92 6.19 13.34
CA GLU A 78 4.01 7.59 13.71
C GLU A 78 4.87 8.32 12.70
N GLU A 79 4.41 9.49 12.30
CA GLU A 79 5.21 10.33 11.46
C GLU A 79 6.25 11.06 12.28
N ALA A 80 7.45 10.97 11.81
CA ALA A 80 8.53 11.73 12.41
C ALA A 80 8.49 13.17 11.99
#